data_4c9579e6f134b97ea6f9fac8d77dbe43
#
_entry.id   4c9579e6f134b97ea6f9fac8d77dbe43
#
_cell.length_a   1.000
_cell.length_b   1.000
_cell.length_c   1.000
_cell.angle_alpha   90.00
_cell.angle_beta   90.00
_cell.angle_gamma   90.00
#
_symmetry.space_group_name_H-M   'P 1'
#
loop_
_entity.id
_entity.type
_entity.pdbx_description
1 polymer ?
#
loop_
_entity_poly.entity_id
_entity_poly.type
_entity_poly.pdbx_seq_one_letter_code
_entity_poly.pdbx_strand_id
1 'polypeptide(L)'
;MDVSENTIHGAVSWAHGKEIIHSFGGNVLVYGRSMMKPLMMKPFVDVLEDMSWDQKAISCSSHNGDTEHVSTAQSLLSESEWGLMQCPLDVPLIQFGRQVRRPRRWFHTCSGEHAAVLKGMRKMGMNRAGYTLPNSPWFPLYLDVLREYMGKPEWQPLRVAKDGCGFPTLSLIHISEPTRRYRI
;
A
#
# COMPACT_ATOMS: atom_id res chain seq x y z
N MET A 1 -1.37 37.88 20.48
CA MET A 1 -2.30 37.20 19.53
C MET A 1 -1.56 35.99 19.01
N ASP A 2 -2.01 34.80 19.38
CA ASP A 2 -1.40 33.57 18.83
C ASP A 2 -1.93 33.40 17.42
N VAL A 3 -1.03 33.38 16.44
CA VAL A 3 -1.36 33.10 15.03
C VAL A 3 -1.07 31.63 14.78
N SER A 4 -2.10 30.86 14.43
CA SER A 4 -1.96 29.45 14.05
C SER A 4 -1.50 29.40 12.59
N GLU A 5 -0.29 28.89 12.34
CA GLU A 5 0.25 28.74 10.98
C GLU A 5 -0.36 27.54 10.25
N ASN A 6 -0.75 26.49 11.00
CA ASN A 6 -1.34 25.28 10.45
C ASN A 6 -2.46 24.76 11.35
N THR A 7 -3.56 24.34 10.75
CA THR A 7 -4.63 23.60 11.43
C THR A 7 -4.66 22.18 10.91
N ILE A 8 -4.54 21.21 11.80
CA ILE A 8 -4.58 19.78 11.48
C ILE A 8 -5.84 19.19 12.09
N HIS A 9 -6.66 18.56 11.24
CA HIS A 9 -7.81 17.77 11.69
C HIS A 9 -7.39 16.30 11.77
N GLY A 10 -7.66 15.65 12.89
CA GLY A 10 -7.28 14.27 13.13
C GLY A 10 -8.37 13.47 13.82
N ALA A 11 -8.33 12.16 13.65
CA ALA A 11 -9.10 11.21 14.42
C ALA A 11 -8.16 10.18 15.05
N VAL A 12 -8.44 9.78 16.27
CA VAL A 12 -7.65 8.79 17.00
C VAL A 12 -8.57 7.74 17.61
N SER A 13 -8.21 6.49 17.48
CA SER A 13 -8.88 5.39 18.17
C SER A 13 -7.84 4.56 18.92
N TRP A 14 -8.17 4.22 20.16
CA TRP A 14 -7.39 3.29 20.97
C TRP A 14 -8.18 2.01 21.14
N ALA A 15 -7.60 0.90 20.72
CA ALA A 15 -8.23 -0.41 20.82
C ALA A 15 -7.37 -1.39 21.62
N HIS A 16 -8.02 -2.32 22.32
CA HIS A 16 -7.42 -3.50 22.90
C HIS A 16 -8.04 -4.75 22.24
N GLY A 17 -7.26 -5.46 21.44
CA GLY A 17 -7.80 -6.53 20.60
C GLY A 17 -8.84 -5.98 19.62
N LYS A 18 -10.08 -6.49 19.70
CA LYS A 18 -11.21 -6.05 18.86
C LYS A 18 -12.10 -4.98 19.53
N GLU A 19 -11.79 -4.57 20.73
CA GLU A 19 -12.57 -3.60 21.51
C GLU A 19 -11.97 -2.21 21.37
N ILE A 20 -12.80 -1.22 20.99
CA ILE A 20 -12.40 0.19 21.00
C ILE A 20 -12.62 0.72 22.41
N ILE A 21 -11.53 1.03 23.11
CA ILE A 21 -11.55 1.57 24.46
C ILE A 21 -11.87 3.06 24.42
N HIS A 22 -11.27 3.78 23.46
CA HIS A 22 -11.47 5.22 23.33
C HIS A 22 -11.37 5.67 21.88
N SER A 23 -12.17 6.65 21.50
CA SER A 23 -12.15 7.23 20.16
C SER A 23 -12.38 8.73 20.23
N PHE A 24 -11.60 9.50 19.49
CA PHE A 24 -11.72 10.95 19.34
C PHE A 24 -11.77 11.31 17.86
N GLY A 25 -12.57 12.31 17.48
CA GLY A 25 -12.68 12.78 16.09
C GLY A 25 -13.75 12.06 15.26
N GLY A 26 -14.50 11.12 15.82
CA GLY A 26 -15.66 10.48 15.20
C GLY A 26 -15.33 9.49 14.09
N ASN A 27 -16.36 9.11 13.32
CA ASN A 27 -16.27 8.22 12.17
C ASN A 27 -15.79 8.99 10.93
N VAL A 28 -14.49 8.98 10.67
CA VAL A 28 -13.91 9.63 9.49
C VAL A 28 -13.62 8.58 8.43
N LEU A 29 -14.16 8.80 7.22
CA LEU A 29 -13.82 7.98 6.07
C LEU A 29 -12.42 8.37 5.59
N VAL A 30 -11.46 7.44 5.68
CA VAL A 30 -10.09 7.64 5.26
C VAL A 30 -9.67 6.60 4.22
N TYR A 31 -8.67 6.92 3.42
CA TYR A 31 -8.00 5.96 2.56
C TYR A 31 -6.82 5.32 3.32
N GLY A 32 -6.73 3.99 3.27
CA GLY A 32 -5.69 3.24 3.98
C GLY A 32 -4.26 3.50 3.49
N ARG A 33 -4.10 3.80 2.21
CA ARG A 33 -2.83 4.14 1.57
C ARG A 33 -1.68 3.20 1.97
N SER A 34 -0.48 3.76 2.24
CA SER A 34 0.74 2.98 2.51
C SER A 34 0.66 2.04 3.73
N MET A 35 -0.23 2.29 4.68
CA MET A 35 -0.40 1.37 5.81
C MET A 35 -1.03 0.02 5.42
N MET A 36 -1.61 -0.04 4.22
CA MET A 36 -2.22 -1.27 3.70
C MET A 36 -1.22 -2.21 3.02
N LYS A 37 0.01 -1.80 2.77
CA LYS A 37 1.02 -2.58 2.05
C LYS A 37 1.24 -3.99 2.60
N PRO A 38 1.36 -4.23 3.92
CA PRO A 38 1.48 -5.58 4.43
C PRO A 38 0.27 -6.47 4.08
N LEU A 39 -0.94 -5.90 4.10
CA LEU A 39 -2.16 -6.63 3.73
C LEU A 39 -2.25 -6.86 2.21
N MET A 40 -1.72 -5.94 1.40
CA MET A 40 -1.60 -6.13 -0.05
C MET A 40 -0.60 -7.23 -0.41
N MET A 41 0.43 -7.45 0.42
CA MET A 41 1.41 -8.54 0.23
C MET A 41 0.91 -9.90 0.73
N LYS A 42 -0.08 -9.92 1.63
CA LYS A 42 -0.58 -11.17 2.23
C LYS A 42 -1.02 -12.23 1.21
N PRO A 43 -1.71 -11.92 0.09
CA PRO A 43 -2.07 -12.92 -0.93
C PRO A 43 -0.87 -13.64 -1.55
N PHE A 44 0.32 -13.07 -1.46
CA PHE A 44 1.53 -13.60 -2.09
C PHE A 44 2.49 -14.26 -1.11
N VAL A 45 2.18 -14.30 0.19
CA VAL A 45 3.14 -14.70 1.23
C VAL A 45 3.74 -16.08 0.96
N ASP A 46 2.91 -17.06 0.58
CA ASP A 46 3.35 -18.43 0.36
C ASP A 46 4.24 -18.58 -0.89
N VAL A 47 3.97 -17.80 -1.93
CA VAL A 47 4.78 -17.82 -3.16
C VAL A 47 6.01 -16.92 -3.09
N LEU A 48 6.13 -16.08 -2.07
CA LEU A 48 7.24 -15.15 -1.86
C LEU A 48 8.15 -15.53 -0.68
N GLU A 49 8.10 -16.78 -0.23
CA GLU A 49 8.93 -17.29 0.87
C GLU A 49 10.43 -17.13 0.62
N ASP A 50 10.86 -17.21 -0.66
CA ASP A 50 12.24 -17.05 -1.10
C ASP A 50 12.80 -15.62 -0.99
N MET A 51 11.97 -14.63 -0.63
CA MET A 51 12.42 -13.27 -0.46
C MET A 51 13.29 -13.11 0.79
N SER A 52 14.40 -12.37 0.64
CA SER A 52 15.20 -11.93 1.79
C SER A 52 14.40 -11.00 2.71
N TRP A 53 14.87 -10.77 3.93
CA TRP A 53 14.25 -9.83 4.86
C TRP A 53 14.20 -8.42 4.29
N ASP A 54 15.24 -7.96 3.59
CA ASP A 54 15.28 -6.64 2.96
C ASP A 54 14.25 -6.52 1.84
N GLN A 55 14.10 -7.58 1.04
CA GLN A 55 13.06 -7.63 0.01
C GLN A 55 11.64 -7.61 0.61
N LYS A 56 11.42 -8.32 1.71
CA LYS A 56 10.14 -8.28 2.44
C LYS A 56 9.88 -6.90 3.03
N ALA A 57 10.89 -6.31 3.65
CA ALA A 57 10.79 -4.97 4.23
C ALA A 57 10.45 -3.91 3.17
N ILE A 58 11.18 -3.87 2.06
CA ILE A 58 10.94 -2.85 1.01
C ILE A 58 9.60 -3.04 0.29
N SER A 59 9.06 -4.26 0.28
CA SER A 59 7.73 -4.55 -0.29
C SER A 59 6.60 -3.96 0.53
N CYS A 60 6.80 -3.77 1.84
CA CYS A 60 5.80 -3.30 2.79
C CYS A 60 6.05 -1.86 3.28
N SER A 61 7.14 -1.23 2.86
CA SER A 61 7.53 0.11 3.32
C SER A 61 7.51 1.15 2.21
N SER A 62 7.71 2.40 2.61
CA SER A 62 8.07 3.48 1.69
C SER A 62 9.56 3.75 1.86
N HIS A 63 10.28 3.98 0.77
CA HIS A 63 11.73 4.16 0.78
C HIS A 63 12.17 5.50 0.16
N ASN A 64 13.42 5.89 0.43
CA ASN A 64 13.96 7.18 0.03
C ASN A 64 14.51 7.22 -1.41
N GLY A 65 14.53 6.08 -2.12
CA GLY A 65 15.09 5.99 -3.46
C GLY A 65 16.62 6.11 -3.51
N ASP A 66 17.32 5.86 -2.41
CA ASP A 66 18.78 5.73 -2.40
C ASP A 66 19.25 4.44 -3.07
N THR A 67 20.55 4.29 -3.25
CA THR A 67 21.13 3.18 -4.02
C THR A 67 20.78 1.82 -3.45
N GLU A 68 20.79 1.66 -2.13
CA GLU A 68 20.50 0.41 -1.45
C GLU A 68 19.03 0.01 -1.63
N HIS A 69 18.11 0.95 -1.39
CA HIS A 69 16.69 0.72 -1.60
C HIS A 69 16.36 0.38 -3.06
N VAL A 70 16.94 1.12 -4.00
CA VAL A 70 16.73 0.88 -5.43
C VAL A 70 17.25 -0.50 -5.83
N SER A 71 18.46 -0.87 -5.42
CA SER A 71 19.04 -2.19 -5.74
C SER A 71 18.20 -3.34 -5.15
N THR A 72 17.72 -3.18 -3.91
CA THR A 72 16.83 -4.16 -3.27
C THR A 72 15.49 -4.27 -4.01
N ALA A 73 14.86 -3.16 -4.38
CA ALA A 73 13.62 -3.19 -5.15
C ALA A 73 13.82 -3.83 -6.54
N GLN A 74 14.91 -3.51 -7.22
CA GLN A 74 15.26 -4.10 -8.53
C GLN A 74 15.50 -5.60 -8.44
N SER A 75 16.09 -6.09 -7.37
CA SER A 75 16.37 -7.54 -7.18
C SER A 75 15.10 -8.41 -7.10
N LEU A 76 13.91 -7.80 -6.94
CA LEU A 76 12.63 -8.52 -6.96
C LEU A 76 12.21 -8.97 -8.36
N LEU A 77 12.72 -8.33 -9.41
CA LEU A 77 12.40 -8.59 -10.81
C LEU A 77 13.67 -8.83 -11.64
N SER A 78 13.56 -9.61 -12.69
CA SER A 78 14.61 -9.65 -13.72
C SER A 78 14.64 -8.34 -14.51
N GLU A 79 15.79 -7.99 -15.10
CA GLU A 79 15.92 -6.75 -15.88
C GLU A 79 14.92 -6.67 -17.04
N SER A 80 14.60 -7.80 -17.65
CA SER A 80 13.60 -7.91 -18.72
C SER A 80 12.18 -7.53 -18.27
N GLU A 81 11.91 -7.59 -16.96
CA GLU A 81 10.62 -7.26 -16.36
C GLU A 81 10.52 -5.82 -15.86
N TRP A 82 11.64 -5.09 -15.81
CA TRP A 82 11.65 -3.72 -15.29
C TRP A 82 10.72 -2.78 -16.07
N GLY A 83 10.51 -3.05 -17.34
CA GLY A 83 9.57 -2.30 -18.20
C GLY A 83 8.11 -2.44 -17.80
N LEU A 84 7.75 -3.43 -16.97
CA LEU A 84 6.38 -3.64 -16.49
C LEU A 84 5.99 -2.65 -15.38
N MET A 85 6.95 -2.01 -14.73
CA MET A 85 6.70 -1.07 -13.63
C MET A 85 5.82 0.11 -14.07
N GLN A 86 4.72 0.34 -13.35
CA GLN A 86 3.75 1.41 -13.65
C GLN A 86 3.69 2.51 -12.59
N CYS A 87 4.51 2.43 -11.52
CA CYS A 87 4.64 3.57 -10.61
C CYS A 87 5.17 4.81 -11.37
N PRO A 88 4.83 6.04 -10.93
CA PRO A 88 5.30 7.27 -11.54
C PRO A 88 6.83 7.35 -11.58
N LEU A 89 7.33 8.20 -12.47
CA LEU A 89 8.73 8.61 -12.42
C LEU A 89 8.95 9.48 -11.20
N ASP A 90 10.05 9.27 -10.50
CA ASP A 90 10.40 10.02 -9.30
C ASP A 90 11.91 10.22 -9.19
N VAL A 91 12.32 10.88 -8.13
CA VAL A 91 13.72 11.21 -7.81
C VAL A 91 14.01 10.75 -6.38
N PRO A 92 15.28 10.40 -6.06
CA PRO A 92 15.65 10.10 -4.69
C PRO A 92 15.26 11.24 -3.75
N LEU A 93 14.76 10.92 -2.55
CA LEU A 93 14.30 11.93 -1.59
C LEU A 93 15.38 12.97 -1.26
N ILE A 94 16.64 12.54 -1.16
CA ILE A 94 17.78 13.43 -0.92
C ILE A 94 17.97 14.47 -2.03
N GLN A 95 17.41 14.25 -3.21
CA GLN A 95 17.47 15.15 -4.37
C GLN A 95 16.20 15.97 -4.54
N PHE A 96 15.24 15.84 -3.61
CA PHE A 96 14.00 16.60 -3.68
C PHE A 96 14.29 18.12 -3.67
N GLY A 97 13.70 18.85 -4.61
CA GLY A 97 13.96 20.27 -4.81
C GLY A 97 15.23 20.60 -5.58
N ARG A 98 16.04 19.61 -5.98
CA ARG A 98 17.22 19.80 -6.84
C ARG A 98 16.87 19.46 -8.30
N GLN A 99 17.65 20.01 -9.24
CA GLN A 99 17.50 19.60 -10.65
C GLN A 99 17.94 18.14 -10.81
N VAL A 100 16.99 17.26 -11.03
CA VAL A 100 17.25 15.84 -11.29
C VAL A 100 17.20 15.60 -12.79
N ARG A 101 18.32 15.22 -13.35
CA ARG A 101 18.45 15.06 -14.80
C ARG A 101 17.80 13.78 -15.35
N ARG A 102 17.54 12.77 -14.52
CA ARG A 102 17.04 11.46 -14.95
C ARG A 102 16.12 10.85 -13.90
N PRO A 103 14.86 11.28 -13.79
CA PRO A 103 13.88 10.62 -12.93
C PRO A 103 13.67 9.18 -13.42
N ARG A 104 13.47 8.25 -12.47
CA ARG A 104 13.24 6.83 -12.75
C ARG A 104 12.09 6.32 -11.89
N ARG A 105 11.37 5.29 -12.37
CA ARG A 105 10.32 4.62 -11.59
C ARG A 105 10.87 3.97 -10.32
N TRP A 106 12.11 3.49 -10.37
CA TRP A 106 12.78 2.86 -9.23
C TRP A 106 13.07 3.81 -8.06
N PHE A 107 13.10 5.13 -8.30
CA PHE A 107 13.24 6.13 -7.25
C PHE A 107 11.92 6.41 -6.52
N HIS A 108 10.79 6.00 -7.09
CA HIS A 108 9.50 6.17 -6.44
C HIS A 108 9.46 5.39 -5.13
N THR A 109 8.96 6.02 -4.07
CA THR A 109 8.92 5.47 -2.69
C THR A 109 8.18 4.13 -2.58
N CYS A 110 7.32 3.79 -3.53
CA CYS A 110 6.55 2.53 -3.58
C CYS A 110 7.11 1.53 -4.60
N SER A 111 8.30 1.74 -5.19
CA SER A 111 8.79 0.84 -6.24
C SER A 111 8.98 -0.60 -5.74
N GLY A 112 9.37 -0.79 -4.48
CA GLY A 112 9.48 -2.12 -3.86
C GLY A 112 8.15 -2.87 -3.80
N GLU A 113 7.09 -2.19 -3.40
CA GLU A 113 5.73 -2.75 -3.40
C GLU A 113 5.28 -3.16 -4.81
N HIS A 114 5.48 -2.29 -5.80
CA HIS A 114 5.15 -2.59 -7.20
C HIS A 114 5.90 -3.81 -7.72
N ALA A 115 7.20 -3.89 -7.45
CA ALA A 115 8.04 -5.02 -7.86
C ALA A 115 7.60 -6.32 -7.18
N ALA A 116 7.25 -6.27 -5.89
CA ALA A 116 6.78 -7.43 -5.14
C ALA A 116 5.43 -7.96 -5.65
N VAL A 117 4.47 -7.09 -5.94
CA VAL A 117 3.18 -7.49 -6.56
C VAL A 117 3.44 -8.17 -7.90
N LEU A 118 4.28 -7.59 -8.77
CA LEU A 118 4.63 -8.18 -10.05
C LEU A 118 5.32 -9.54 -9.91
N LYS A 119 6.23 -9.69 -8.92
CA LYS A 119 6.87 -10.98 -8.59
C LYS A 119 5.86 -12.01 -8.12
N GLY A 120 4.97 -11.62 -7.21
CA GLY A 120 3.91 -12.50 -6.69
C GLY A 120 2.96 -12.97 -7.78
N MET A 121 2.46 -12.03 -8.59
CA MET A 121 1.60 -12.36 -9.74
C MET A 121 2.27 -13.30 -10.72
N ARG A 122 3.57 -13.10 -11.03
CA ARG A 122 4.34 -14.01 -11.88
C ARG A 122 4.37 -15.43 -11.29
N LYS A 123 4.69 -15.55 -10.01
CA LYS A 123 4.77 -16.85 -9.34
C LYS A 123 3.43 -17.58 -9.26
N MET A 124 2.34 -16.83 -9.22
CA MET A 124 0.97 -17.37 -9.28
C MET A 124 0.46 -17.57 -10.72
N GLY A 125 1.26 -17.33 -11.75
CA GLY A 125 0.86 -17.48 -13.16
C GLY A 125 -0.19 -16.46 -13.62
N MET A 126 -0.32 -15.32 -12.93
CA MET A 126 -1.32 -14.30 -13.25
C MET A 126 -0.89 -13.37 -14.37
N ASN A 127 -1.86 -12.89 -15.15
CA ASN A 127 -1.62 -11.83 -16.12
C ASN A 127 -1.26 -10.53 -15.40
N ARG A 128 -0.09 -9.96 -15.71
CA ARG A 128 0.45 -8.75 -15.07
C ARG A 128 0.10 -7.45 -15.81
N ALA A 129 -0.54 -7.53 -16.96
CA ALA A 129 -1.00 -6.33 -17.68
C ALA A 129 -2.03 -5.59 -16.82
N GLY A 130 -1.85 -4.27 -16.66
CA GLY A 130 -2.76 -3.46 -15.86
C GLY A 130 -2.81 -3.83 -14.37
N TYR A 131 -1.72 -4.35 -13.81
CA TYR A 131 -1.67 -4.81 -12.41
C TYR A 131 -2.00 -3.72 -11.37
N THR A 132 -1.98 -2.46 -11.77
CA THR A 132 -2.39 -1.31 -10.92
C THR A 132 -3.88 -0.99 -11.02
N LEU A 133 -4.65 -1.76 -11.76
CA LEU A 133 -6.08 -1.51 -11.94
C LEU A 133 -6.93 -2.35 -10.97
N PRO A 134 -8.11 -1.87 -10.56
CA PRO A 134 -9.02 -2.62 -9.67
C PRO A 134 -9.54 -3.94 -10.26
N ASN A 135 -9.45 -4.13 -11.57
CA ASN A 135 -9.81 -5.38 -12.25
C ASN A 135 -8.61 -6.32 -12.44
N SER A 136 -7.46 -6.02 -11.87
CA SER A 136 -6.30 -6.92 -11.89
C SER A 136 -6.58 -8.21 -11.11
N PRO A 137 -6.07 -9.38 -11.57
CA PRO A 137 -6.36 -10.67 -10.95
C PRO A 137 -5.98 -10.80 -9.46
N TRP A 138 -5.01 -10.02 -8.97
CA TRP A 138 -4.60 -10.04 -7.56
C TRP A 138 -5.53 -9.21 -6.66
N PHE A 139 -6.23 -8.22 -7.20
CA PHE A 139 -7.03 -7.31 -6.39
C PHE A 139 -8.19 -7.96 -5.63
N PRO A 140 -8.94 -8.92 -6.21
CA PRO A 140 -9.93 -9.70 -5.45
C PRO A 140 -9.32 -10.45 -4.26
N LEU A 141 -8.13 -11.03 -4.41
CA LEU A 141 -7.44 -11.74 -3.31
C LEU A 141 -7.09 -10.78 -2.17
N TYR A 142 -6.69 -9.56 -2.49
CA TYR A 142 -6.46 -8.53 -1.49
C TYR A 142 -7.76 -8.15 -0.75
N LEU A 143 -8.89 -8.04 -1.44
CA LEU A 143 -10.19 -7.81 -0.80
C LEU A 143 -10.57 -8.95 0.12
N ASP A 144 -10.30 -10.20 -0.26
CA ASP A 144 -10.58 -11.38 0.57
C ASP A 144 -9.74 -11.37 1.85
N VAL A 145 -8.47 -10.99 1.78
CA VAL A 145 -7.63 -10.76 2.97
C VAL A 145 -8.28 -9.75 3.91
N LEU A 146 -8.76 -8.64 3.40
CA LEU A 146 -9.40 -7.60 4.22
C LEU A 146 -10.69 -8.11 4.87
N ARG A 147 -11.51 -8.86 4.12
CA ARG A 147 -12.74 -9.48 4.63
C ARG A 147 -12.46 -10.44 5.77
N GLU A 148 -11.42 -11.27 5.61
CA GLU A 148 -10.96 -12.21 6.63
C GLU A 148 -10.54 -11.47 7.90
N TYR A 149 -9.61 -10.52 7.79
CA TYR A 149 -9.10 -9.77 8.95
C TYR A 149 -10.18 -8.96 9.68
N MET A 150 -11.15 -8.43 8.94
CA MET A 150 -12.27 -7.71 9.54
C MET A 150 -13.37 -8.64 10.08
N GLY A 151 -13.34 -9.94 9.77
CA GLY A 151 -14.42 -10.88 10.08
C GLY A 151 -15.75 -10.49 9.41
N LYS A 152 -15.69 -9.90 8.21
CA LYS A 152 -16.84 -9.40 7.46
C LYS A 152 -16.81 -9.92 6.01
N PRO A 153 -17.30 -11.13 5.74
CA PRO A 153 -17.23 -11.74 4.39
C PRO A 153 -17.87 -10.89 3.29
N GLU A 154 -18.93 -10.16 3.62
CA GLU A 154 -19.70 -9.34 2.66
C GLU A 154 -19.15 -7.90 2.53
N TRP A 155 -18.06 -7.60 3.23
CA TRP A 155 -17.54 -6.23 3.20
C TRP A 155 -17.06 -5.82 1.80
N GLN A 156 -17.41 -4.59 1.44
CA GLN A 156 -16.92 -3.92 0.24
C GLN A 156 -16.48 -2.50 0.60
N PRO A 157 -15.41 -1.98 -0.04
CA PRO A 157 -15.05 -0.59 0.15
C PRO A 157 -16.11 0.34 -0.42
N LEU A 158 -16.47 1.40 0.30
CA LEU A 158 -17.40 2.42 -0.21
C LEU A 158 -16.85 3.12 -1.45
N ARG A 159 -15.54 3.28 -1.52
CA ARG A 159 -14.84 3.89 -2.66
C ARG A 159 -13.51 3.20 -2.89
N VAL A 160 -13.17 3.08 -4.15
CA VAL A 160 -11.83 2.72 -4.61
C VAL A 160 -11.30 3.92 -5.39
N ALA A 161 -10.16 4.45 -4.99
CA ALA A 161 -9.48 5.53 -5.67
C ALA A 161 -8.10 5.08 -6.15
N LYS A 162 -7.47 5.88 -6.98
CA LYS A 162 -6.08 5.67 -7.40
C LYS A 162 -5.17 6.44 -6.46
N ASP A 163 -4.22 5.75 -5.82
CA ASP A 163 -3.20 6.38 -4.99
C ASP A 163 -2.14 7.09 -5.86
N GLY A 164 -1.33 7.94 -5.23
CA GLY A 164 -0.23 8.64 -5.89
C GLY A 164 0.79 7.71 -6.57
N CYS A 165 0.97 6.48 -6.07
CA CYS A 165 1.81 5.48 -6.71
C CYS A 165 1.14 4.74 -7.87
N GLY A 166 -0.16 4.88 -8.06
CA GLY A 166 -0.92 4.23 -9.12
C GLY A 166 -1.75 3.04 -8.68
N PHE A 167 -1.52 2.45 -7.51
CA PHE A 167 -2.33 1.35 -6.98
C PHE A 167 -3.73 1.79 -6.55
N PRO A 168 -4.71 0.86 -6.55
CA PRO A 168 -6.00 1.12 -5.94
C PRO A 168 -5.85 1.32 -4.44
N THR A 169 -6.39 2.40 -3.92
CA THR A 169 -6.53 2.62 -2.48
C THR A 169 -7.99 2.59 -2.07
N LEU A 170 -8.25 1.97 -0.92
CA LEU A 170 -9.59 1.68 -0.45
C LEU A 170 -10.00 2.67 0.63
N SER A 171 -11.26 3.10 0.57
CA SER A 171 -11.85 3.85 1.67
C SER A 171 -12.16 2.91 2.83
N LEU A 172 -11.68 3.29 4.01
CA LEU A 172 -11.88 2.56 5.26
C LEU A 172 -12.54 3.50 6.28
N ILE A 173 -13.60 3.02 6.92
CA ILE A 173 -14.15 3.67 8.10
C ILE A 173 -13.51 2.95 9.27
N HIS A 174 -12.62 3.62 10.00
CA HIS A 174 -11.89 3.05 11.16
C HIS A 174 -11.53 1.57 11.00
N ILE A 175 -10.31 1.27 10.62
CA ILE A 175 -9.80 -0.13 10.54
C ILE A 175 -10.02 -0.86 11.87
N SER A 176 -10.10 -0.12 12.95
CA SER A 176 -10.32 -0.61 14.32
C SER A 176 -11.79 -0.72 14.74
N GLU A 177 -12.77 -0.44 13.87
CA GLU A 177 -14.18 -0.70 14.19
C GLU A 177 -14.68 -2.02 13.57
N PRO A 178 -14.35 -3.18 14.13
CA PRO A 178 -14.91 -4.43 13.61
C PRO A 178 -16.40 -4.60 13.94
N THR A 179 -17.00 -3.79 14.81
CA THR A 179 -18.31 -4.14 15.36
C THR A 179 -19.18 -2.99 15.85
N ARG A 180 -19.17 -1.82 15.26
CA ARG A 180 -20.32 -0.96 15.54
C ARG A 180 -21.54 -1.50 14.78
N ARG A 181 -22.33 -2.35 15.45
CA ARG A 181 -23.71 -2.61 15.05
C ARG A 181 -24.41 -1.27 15.03
N TYR A 182 -24.77 -0.78 13.84
CA TYR A 182 -25.77 0.27 13.74
C TYR A 182 -27.05 -0.26 14.38
N ARG A 183 -27.37 0.20 15.59
CA ARG A 183 -28.76 0.20 16.03
C ARG A 183 -29.42 1.36 15.29
N ILE A 184 -30.27 1.01 14.34
CA ILE A 184 -31.31 1.88 13.80
C ILE A 184 -32.30 2.14 14.93
#